data_8de94be1b990b949ea67b3a15c3cc005
#
_entry.id   8de94be1b990b949ea67b3a15c3cc005
#
_cell.length_a   1.000
_cell.length_b   1.000
_cell.length_c   1.000
_cell.angle_alpha   90.00
_cell.angle_beta   90.00
_cell.angle_gamma   90.00
#
_symmetry.space_group_name_H-M   'P 1'
#
loop_
_entity.id
_entity.type
_entity.pdbx_description
1 polymer ?
#
loop_
_entity_poly.entity_id
_entity_poly.type
_entity_poly.pdbx_seq_one_letter_code
_entity_poly.pdbx_strand_id
1 'polypeptide(L)' 'MLAEERFSLIMEQLNRKRTVTVQELCEALNTSESTIRRDLTELDRLGKLNKVHGGATLPDLSLIHIS' A
#
# COMPACT_ATOMS: atom_id res chain seq x y z
N MET A 1 -16.66 -1.73 4.78
CA MET A 1 -15.40 -1.25 5.38
C MET A 1 -15.09 0.14 4.86
N LEU A 2 -14.73 1.04 5.75
CA LEU A 2 -14.41 2.40 5.37
C LEU A 2 -13.03 2.48 4.75
N ALA A 3 -12.83 3.50 3.93
CA ALA A 3 -11.52 3.69 3.29
C ALA A 3 -10.41 3.82 4.31
N GLU A 4 -10.67 4.52 5.40
CA GLU A 4 -9.68 4.68 6.46
C GLU A 4 -9.27 3.35 7.06
N GLU A 5 -10.23 2.47 7.24
CA GLU A 5 -9.95 1.13 7.76
C GLU A 5 -9.09 0.35 6.78
N ARG A 6 -9.42 0.45 5.50
CA ARG A 6 -8.61 -0.23 4.48
C ARG A 6 -7.19 0.31 4.48
N PHE A 7 -7.04 1.64 4.56
CA PHE A 7 -5.71 2.23 4.58
C PHE A 7 -4.89 1.73 5.75
N SER A 8 -5.51 1.66 6.93
CA SER A 8 -4.83 1.14 8.11
C SER A 8 -4.38 -0.30 7.93
N LEU A 9 -5.25 -1.12 7.38
CA LEU A 9 -4.92 -2.53 7.18
C LEU A 9 -3.84 -2.69 6.12
N ILE A 10 -3.90 -1.89 5.06
CA ILE A 10 -2.88 -1.93 4.03
C ILE A 10 -1.52 -1.56 4.63
N MET A 11 -1.49 -0.49 5.40
CA MET A 11 -0.24 -0.04 6.00
C MET A 11 0.28 -1.06 7.01
N GLU A 12 -0.61 -1.71 7.73
CA GLU A 12 -0.21 -2.73 8.68
C GLU A 12 0.48 -3.89 7.96
N GLN A 13 -0.12 -4.36 6.88
CA GLN A 13 0.49 -5.42 6.08
C GLN A 13 1.83 -4.99 5.52
N LEU A 14 1.89 -3.76 5.04
CA LEU A 14 3.10 -3.23 4.44
C LEU A 14 4.22 -3.12 5.46
N ASN A 15 3.90 -2.65 6.66
CA ASN A 15 4.90 -2.54 7.73
C ASN A 15 5.43 -3.90 8.14
N ARG A 16 4.56 -4.90 8.07
CA ARG A 16 4.95 -6.25 8.46
C ARG A 16 5.79 -6.94 7.39
N LYS A 17 5.39 -6.79 6.13
CA LYS A 17 6.03 -7.52 5.03
C LYS A 17 6.98 -6.68 4.21
N ARG A 18 6.92 -5.38 4.36
CA ARG A 18 7.69 -4.40 3.60
C ARG A 18 7.21 -4.24 2.16
N THR A 19 6.63 -5.26 1.58
CA THR A 19 6.08 -5.19 0.25
C THR A 19 4.81 -6.02 0.22
N VAL A 20 3.85 -5.59 -0.57
CA VAL A 20 2.58 -6.30 -0.72
C VAL A 20 2.17 -6.25 -2.17
N THR A 21 1.38 -7.24 -2.59
CA THR A 21 0.81 -7.23 -3.93
C THR A 21 -0.66 -6.87 -3.85
N VAL A 22 -1.19 -6.41 -4.98
CA VAL A 22 -2.62 -6.10 -5.06
C VAL A 22 -3.42 -7.34 -4.72
N GLN A 23 -3.00 -8.48 -5.25
CA GLN A 23 -3.71 -9.72 -5.01
C GLN A 23 -3.76 -10.08 -3.53
N GLU A 24 -2.62 -9.95 -2.84
CA GLU A 24 -2.57 -10.23 -1.41
C GLU A 24 -3.55 -9.34 -0.65
N LEU A 25 -3.58 -8.08 -1.00
CA LEU A 25 -4.46 -7.14 -0.30
C LEU A 25 -5.93 -7.43 -0.60
N CYS A 26 -6.23 -7.80 -1.83
CA CYS A 26 -7.60 -8.16 -2.17
C CYS A 26 -8.09 -9.32 -1.30
N GLU A 27 -7.25 -10.30 -1.11
CA GLU A 27 -7.61 -11.46 -0.30
C GLU A 27 -7.68 -11.11 1.18
N ALA A 28 -6.69 -10.37 1.64
CA ALA A 28 -6.61 -10.03 3.06
C ALA A 28 -7.78 -9.14 3.49
N LEU A 29 -8.18 -8.22 2.62
CA LEU A 29 -9.22 -7.27 2.94
C LEU A 29 -10.58 -7.66 2.37
N ASN A 30 -10.60 -8.73 1.59
CA ASN A 30 -11.82 -9.21 0.96
C ASN A 30 -12.46 -8.10 0.11
N THR A 31 -11.66 -7.52 -0.77
CA THR A 31 -12.11 -6.40 -1.56
C THR A 31 -11.57 -6.54 -2.98
N SER A 32 -12.10 -5.75 -3.91
CA SER A 32 -11.76 -5.91 -5.32
C SER A 32 -10.44 -5.25 -5.66
N GLU A 33 -9.84 -5.70 -6.76
CA GLU A 33 -8.60 -5.12 -7.25
C GLU A 33 -8.73 -3.64 -7.54
N SER A 34 -9.84 -3.25 -8.14
CA SER A 34 -10.05 -1.85 -8.49
C SER A 34 -9.95 -0.97 -7.26
N THR A 35 -10.59 -1.41 -6.18
CA THR A 35 -10.58 -0.66 -4.93
C THR A 35 -9.19 -0.60 -4.35
N ILE A 36 -8.49 -1.73 -4.34
CA ILE A 36 -7.13 -1.77 -3.80
C ILE A 36 -6.20 -0.87 -4.60
N ARG A 37 -6.28 -0.92 -5.92
CA ARG A 37 -5.43 -0.08 -6.75
C ARG A 37 -5.66 1.38 -6.50
N ARG A 38 -6.92 1.76 -6.32
CA ARG A 38 -7.26 3.14 -6.02
C ARG A 38 -6.70 3.54 -4.65
N ASP A 39 -6.83 2.66 -3.67
CA ASP A 39 -6.30 2.92 -2.33
C ASP A 39 -4.79 3.09 -2.36
N LEU A 40 -4.10 2.23 -3.10
CA LEU A 40 -2.65 2.33 -3.19
C LEU A 40 -2.23 3.62 -3.86
N THR A 41 -2.96 4.03 -4.90
CA THR A 41 -2.66 5.29 -5.57
C THR A 41 -2.81 6.46 -4.61
N GLU A 42 -3.86 6.44 -3.80
CA GLU A 42 -4.08 7.50 -2.84
C GLU A 42 -2.99 7.53 -1.77
N LEU A 43 -2.63 6.36 -1.25
CA LEU A 43 -1.58 6.29 -0.23
C LEU A 43 -0.23 6.72 -0.79
N ASP A 44 0.02 6.40 -2.04
CA ASP A 44 1.23 6.84 -2.72
C ASP A 44 1.25 8.37 -2.83
N ARG A 45 0.11 8.94 -3.20
CA ARG A 45 -0.01 10.39 -3.32
C ARG A 45 0.24 11.06 -1.97
N LEU A 46 -0.17 10.42 -0.89
CA LEU A 46 0.03 10.95 0.45
C LEU A 46 1.44 10.71 0.98
N GLY A 47 2.25 9.98 0.24
CA GLY A 47 3.62 9.71 0.65
C GLY A 47 3.76 8.61 1.68
N LYS A 48 2.74 7.80 1.86
CA LYS A 48 2.76 6.76 2.88
C LYS A 48 3.36 5.46 2.38
N LEU A 49 3.38 5.27 1.08
CA LEU A 49 3.97 4.09 0.48
C LEU A 49 4.41 4.43 -0.94
N ASN A 50 5.13 3.51 -1.55
CA ASN A 50 5.49 3.61 -2.97
C ASN A 50 4.67 2.59 -3.74
N LYS A 51 3.83 3.09 -4.64
CA LYS A 51 3.06 2.19 -5.50
C LYS A 51 3.97 1.68 -6.60
N VAL A 52 4.02 0.37 -6.75
CA VAL A 52 4.80 -0.26 -7.80
C VAL A 52 3.88 -1.10 -8.67
N HIS A 53 4.42 -1.63 -9.75
CA HIS A 53 3.63 -2.43 -10.65
C HIS A 53 3.12 -3.67 -9.91
N GLY A 54 1.80 -3.75 -9.79
CA GLY A 54 1.17 -4.90 -9.16
C GLY A 54 1.16 -4.90 -7.64
N GLY A 55 1.58 -3.80 -7.00
CA GLY A 55 1.59 -3.78 -5.54
C GLY A 55 2.12 -2.49 -4.97
N ALA A 56 2.75 -2.59 -3.82
CA ALA A 56 3.30 -1.42 -3.14
C ALA A 56 4.43 -1.84 -2.22
N THR A 57 5.31 -0.89 -1.91
CA THR A 57 6.40 -1.11 -0.97
C THR A 57 6.44 0.04 0.00
N LEU A 58 7.13 -0.15 1.11
CA LEU A 58 7.36 0.95 2.04
C LEU A 58 8.24 2.00 1.36
N PRO A 59 7.98 3.28 1.66
CA PRO A 59 8.84 4.32 1.13
C PRO A 59 10.23 4.16 1.74
N ASP A 60 11.24 4.21 0.89
CA ASP A 60 12.59 4.05 1.36
C ASP A 60 13.19 5.41 1.62
N LEU A 61 12.91 5.93 2.79
CA LEU A 61 13.35 7.27 3.15
C LEU A 61 14.84 7.37 3.32
N SER A 62 15.49 6.25 3.58
CA SER A 62 16.91 6.27 3.82
C SER A 62 17.72 6.62 2.59
N LEU A 63 17.14 6.46 1.42
CA LEU A 63 17.82 6.77 0.19
C LEU A 63 17.85 8.24 -0.14
N ILE A 64 16.96 8.99 0.44
CA ILE A 64 16.78 10.37 0.07
C ILE A 64 17.98 11.22 0.42
N HIS A 65 18.54 10.96 1.55
CA HIS A 65 19.63 11.79 2.03
C HIS A 65 20.95 11.55 1.31
N ILE A 66 21.00 10.51 0.55
CA ILE A 66 22.22 10.18 -0.18
C ILE A 66 22.49 11.15 -1.29
N SER A 67 21.47 11.64 -1.88
CA SER A 67 21.63 12.56 -2.99
C SER A 67 22.02 13.93 -2.53
#